data_01de045880bccb785d139823f02be216
#
_entry.id   01de045880bccb785d139823f02be216
#
_cell.length_a   1.000
_cell.length_b   1.000
_cell.length_c   1.000
_cell.angle_alpha   90.00
_cell.angle_beta   90.00
_cell.angle_gamma   90.00
#
_symmetry.space_group_name_H-M   'P 1'
#
loop_
_entity.id
_entity.type
_entity.pdbx_description
1 polymer ?
#
loop_
_entity_poly.entity_id
_entity_poly.type
_entity_poly.pdbx_seq_one_letter_code
_entity_poly.pdbx_strand_id
1 'polypeptide(L)'
;MLKILNGGGVALLCITILTSVFHLHIPYLGIGGRELFAALFFISGYYYQKGGFCIHQRYWIFLIGIVVVTLGVNFWQATLLKFDSWQVIPYYVSAITGLLAVFYLSEIINSRKNIFSKCMIYIGNNTLTILTWHFLSFKLVSLFIIFYYHLPIKRLAEFPVIEEYSRTGWFILYLIIGTIVPLLFTKVNFLK
;
A
#
# COMPACT_ATOMS: atom_id res chain seq x y z
N MET A 1 5.56 31.46 6.40
CA MET A 1 5.00 30.38 5.59
C MET A 1 4.99 29.02 6.29
N LEU A 2 6.07 28.58 6.96
CA LEU A 2 6.13 27.29 7.71
C LEU A 2 5.09 27.17 8.84
N LYS A 3 4.84 28.26 9.60
CA LYS A 3 3.84 28.26 10.72
C LYS A 3 2.39 28.12 10.24
N ILE A 4 2.05 28.68 9.08
CA ILE A 4 0.70 28.60 8.50
C ILE A 4 0.44 27.19 7.94
N LEU A 5 1.44 26.56 7.33
CA LEU A 5 1.34 25.19 6.85
C LEU A 5 1.21 24.18 8.02
N ASN A 6 1.88 24.42 9.17
CA ASN A 6 1.73 23.57 10.35
C ASN A 6 0.32 23.69 10.94
N GLY A 7 -0.25 24.88 11.00
CA GLY A 7 -1.63 25.07 11.44
C GLY A 7 -2.65 24.45 10.48
N GLY A 8 -2.45 24.58 9.18
CA GLY A 8 -3.32 23.98 8.16
C GLY A 8 -3.25 22.45 8.15
N GLY A 9 -2.06 21.87 8.41
CA GLY A 9 -1.90 20.42 8.51
C GLY A 9 -2.61 19.83 9.73
N VAL A 10 -2.50 20.50 10.89
CA VAL A 10 -3.20 20.09 12.11
C VAL A 10 -4.73 20.26 11.94
N ALA A 11 -5.18 21.37 11.35
CA ALA A 11 -6.61 21.57 11.07
C ALA A 11 -7.18 20.50 10.12
N LEU A 12 -6.46 20.17 9.06
CA LEU A 12 -6.83 19.07 8.15
C LEU A 12 -6.84 17.70 8.87
N LEU A 13 -5.90 17.44 9.76
CA LEU A 13 -5.89 16.27 10.64
C LEU A 13 -7.14 16.19 11.49
N CYS A 14 -7.50 17.29 12.17
CA CYS A 14 -8.70 17.34 12.98
C CYS A 14 -9.98 17.18 12.15
N ILE A 15 -10.05 17.82 10.98
CA ILE A 15 -11.20 17.69 10.07
C ILE A 15 -11.34 16.26 9.56
N THR A 16 -10.23 15.60 9.20
CA THR A 16 -10.26 14.21 8.72
C THR A 16 -10.67 13.23 9.81
N ILE A 17 -10.22 13.43 11.03
CA ILE A 17 -10.66 12.62 12.17
C ILE A 17 -12.15 12.86 12.44
N LEU A 18 -12.60 14.11 12.51
CA LEU A 18 -14.00 14.47 12.73
C LEU A 18 -14.93 13.89 11.66
N THR A 19 -14.61 14.09 10.39
CA THR A 19 -15.44 13.57 9.28
C THR A 19 -15.44 12.04 9.21
N SER A 20 -14.35 11.40 9.60
CA SER A 20 -14.24 9.93 9.66
C SER A 20 -15.05 9.38 10.84
N VAL A 21 -15.00 10.03 12.00
CA VAL A 21 -15.75 9.62 13.20
C VAL A 21 -17.26 9.81 12.99
N PHE A 22 -17.68 10.90 12.38
CA PHE A 22 -19.10 11.20 12.17
C PHE A 22 -19.68 10.65 10.86
N HIS A 23 -18.90 9.88 10.07
CA HIS A 23 -19.31 9.37 8.75
C HIS A 23 -19.91 10.46 7.84
N LEU A 24 -19.40 11.68 7.97
CA LEU A 24 -19.89 12.80 7.17
C LEU A 24 -19.55 12.58 5.70
N HIS A 25 -20.57 12.53 4.88
CA HIS A 25 -20.46 12.49 3.44
C HIS A 25 -20.69 13.88 2.88
N ILE A 26 -19.77 14.42 2.10
CA ILE A 26 -19.97 15.72 1.45
C ILE A 26 -20.64 15.44 0.09
N PRO A 27 -21.97 15.58 -0.01
CA PRO A 27 -22.73 15.06 -1.14
C PRO A 27 -22.37 15.71 -2.48
N TYR A 28 -21.93 16.98 -2.46
CA TYR A 28 -21.57 17.71 -3.68
C TYR A 28 -20.21 17.33 -4.29
N LEU A 29 -19.27 16.80 -3.50
CA LEU A 29 -17.92 16.45 -3.96
C LEU A 29 -17.69 14.94 -4.04
N GLY A 30 -18.63 14.11 -3.58
CA GLY A 30 -18.44 12.66 -3.49
C GLY A 30 -17.32 12.25 -2.54
N ILE A 31 -16.84 13.18 -1.69
CA ILE A 31 -15.72 12.94 -0.79
C ILE A 31 -16.27 12.34 0.50
N GLY A 32 -15.85 11.11 0.78
CA GLY A 32 -16.17 10.39 2.02
C GLY A 32 -14.99 10.32 2.98
N GLY A 33 -15.18 9.63 4.09
CA GLY A 33 -14.15 9.45 5.10
C GLY A 33 -12.88 8.76 4.58
N ARG A 34 -12.98 7.93 3.54
CA ARG A 34 -11.84 7.22 2.93
C ARG A 34 -10.89 8.15 2.22
N GLU A 35 -11.42 9.06 1.41
CA GLU A 35 -10.63 10.03 0.63
C GLU A 35 -9.92 11.01 1.56
N LEU A 36 -10.61 11.45 2.60
CA LEU A 36 -10.02 12.30 3.64
C LEU A 36 -8.94 11.57 4.42
N PHE A 37 -9.14 10.29 4.71
CA PHE A 37 -8.15 9.47 5.40
C PHE A 37 -6.90 9.21 4.53
N ALA A 38 -7.09 8.99 3.22
CA ALA A 38 -5.99 8.89 2.28
C ALA A 38 -5.20 10.21 2.17
N ALA A 39 -5.90 11.36 2.16
CA ALA A 39 -5.27 12.68 2.19
C ALA A 39 -4.43 12.90 3.45
N LEU A 40 -4.89 12.37 4.60
CA LEU A 40 -4.15 12.41 5.86
C LEU A 40 -2.79 11.68 5.76
N PHE A 41 -2.76 10.49 5.14
CA PHE A 41 -1.51 9.78 4.91
C PHE A 41 -0.58 10.55 3.98
N PHE A 42 -1.12 11.12 2.92
CA PHE A 42 -0.34 11.93 1.98
C PHE A 42 0.30 13.14 2.67
N ILE A 43 -0.48 13.87 3.46
CA ILE A 43 0.00 15.02 4.23
C ILE A 43 1.06 14.59 5.25
N SER A 44 0.86 13.48 5.93
CA SER A 44 1.83 12.94 6.89
C SER A 44 3.16 12.60 6.22
N GLY A 45 3.11 11.97 5.04
CA GLY A 45 4.30 11.70 4.22
C GLY A 45 5.03 12.96 3.78
N TYR A 46 4.29 13.98 3.34
CA TYR A 46 4.85 15.26 2.96
C TYR A 46 5.57 15.95 4.13
N TYR A 47 4.96 15.99 5.32
CA TYR A 47 5.60 16.57 6.51
C TYR A 47 6.80 15.76 6.98
N TYR A 48 6.74 14.44 6.89
CA TYR A 48 7.86 13.57 7.20
C TYR A 48 9.08 13.89 6.31
N GLN A 49 8.86 13.98 5.01
CA GLN A 49 9.91 14.32 4.04
C GLN A 49 10.47 15.72 4.28
N LYS A 50 9.60 16.72 4.51
CA LYS A 50 10.02 18.11 4.71
C LYS A 50 10.72 18.35 6.03
N GLY A 51 10.37 17.59 7.07
CA GLY A 51 10.96 17.70 8.41
C GLY A 51 12.37 17.12 8.51
N GLY A 52 12.84 16.40 7.50
CA GLY A 52 14.17 15.75 7.53
C GLY A 52 14.33 14.75 8.67
N PHE A 53 13.22 14.17 9.13
CA PHE A 53 13.25 13.24 10.26
C PHE A 53 13.92 11.91 9.86
N CYS A 54 15.04 11.58 10.50
CA CYS A 54 15.73 10.29 10.36
C CYS A 54 15.25 9.26 11.41
N ILE A 55 14.00 9.35 11.82
CA ILE A 55 13.44 8.51 12.89
C ILE A 55 13.50 7.03 12.48
N HIS A 56 13.26 6.72 11.21
CA HIS A 56 13.29 5.36 10.67
C HIS A 56 14.65 4.66 10.81
N GLN A 57 15.75 5.39 11.03
CA GLN A 57 17.10 4.81 11.17
C GLN A 57 17.33 4.09 12.52
N ARG A 58 16.39 4.21 13.44
CA ARG A 58 16.50 3.56 14.77
C ARG A 58 15.85 2.18 14.74
N TYR A 59 16.61 1.12 15.04
CA TYR A 59 16.12 -0.25 15.08
C TYR A 59 14.95 -0.48 16.05
N TRP A 60 14.87 0.28 17.13
CA TRP A 60 13.76 0.21 18.08
C TRP A 60 12.41 0.54 17.42
N ILE A 61 12.39 1.45 16.47
CA ILE A 61 11.17 1.83 15.74
C ILE A 61 10.72 0.69 14.85
N PHE A 62 11.65 -0.05 14.28
CA PHE A 62 11.36 -1.27 13.51
C PHE A 62 10.69 -2.33 14.42
N LEU A 63 11.25 -2.59 15.62
CA LEU A 63 10.65 -3.54 16.56
C LEU A 63 9.27 -3.10 17.03
N ILE A 64 9.10 -1.84 17.42
CA ILE A 64 7.81 -1.27 17.80
C ILE A 64 6.82 -1.37 16.62
N GLY A 65 7.26 -1.06 15.40
CA GLY A 65 6.43 -1.18 14.20
C GLY A 65 5.90 -2.59 13.99
N ILE A 66 6.74 -3.61 14.10
CA ILE A 66 6.31 -5.02 13.99
C ILE A 66 5.27 -5.35 15.08
N VAL A 67 5.55 -5.00 16.33
CA VAL A 67 4.63 -5.29 17.44
C VAL A 67 3.27 -4.61 17.21
N VAL A 68 3.28 -3.30 16.90
CA VAL A 68 2.05 -2.53 16.70
C VAL A 68 1.26 -3.05 15.49
N VAL A 69 1.91 -3.38 14.37
CA VAL A 69 1.25 -3.96 13.20
C VAL A 69 0.66 -5.33 13.52
N THR A 70 1.41 -6.19 14.23
CA THR A 70 0.91 -7.51 14.63
C THR A 70 -0.30 -7.41 15.54
N LEU A 71 -0.27 -6.50 16.52
CA LEU A 71 -1.42 -6.21 17.38
C LEU A 71 -2.59 -5.64 16.55
N GLY A 72 -2.29 -4.73 15.61
CA GLY A 72 -3.29 -4.16 14.71
C GLY A 72 -4.04 -5.22 13.90
N VAL A 73 -3.34 -6.18 13.31
CA VAL A 73 -3.94 -7.26 12.53
C VAL A 73 -4.80 -8.18 13.41
N ASN A 74 -4.37 -8.49 14.64
CA ASN A 74 -5.10 -9.40 15.50
C ASN A 74 -6.31 -8.77 16.19
N PHE A 75 -6.21 -7.51 16.62
CA PHE A 75 -7.25 -6.89 17.45
C PHE A 75 -8.20 -5.98 16.67
N TRP A 76 -7.74 -5.29 15.64
CA TRP A 76 -8.57 -4.28 14.97
C TRP A 76 -9.05 -4.67 13.58
N GLN A 77 -8.34 -5.54 12.87
CA GLN A 77 -8.68 -6.03 11.52
C GLN A 77 -9.24 -4.93 10.57
N ALA A 78 -8.86 -3.67 10.84
CA ALA A 78 -9.33 -2.54 10.08
C ALA A 78 -8.66 -2.48 8.70
N THR A 79 -9.42 -2.12 7.69
CA THR A 79 -8.91 -1.85 6.34
C THR A 79 -9.32 -0.45 5.90
N LEU A 80 -8.61 0.13 4.94
CA LEU A 80 -8.97 1.44 4.39
C LEU A 80 -10.41 1.48 3.82
N LEU A 81 -10.94 0.30 3.44
CA LEU A 81 -12.28 0.17 2.87
C LEU A 81 -13.38 -0.02 3.91
N LYS A 82 -13.02 -0.61 5.07
CA LYS A 82 -13.96 -0.94 6.15
C LYS A 82 -13.27 -0.67 7.47
N PHE A 83 -13.65 0.37 8.14
CA PHE A 83 -13.23 0.70 9.50
C PHE A 83 -14.35 1.38 10.26
N ASP A 84 -14.46 1.06 11.54
CA ASP A 84 -15.35 1.74 12.46
C ASP A 84 -14.69 3.00 13.01
N SER A 85 -15.51 3.96 13.49
CA SER A 85 -15.02 5.25 13.97
C SER A 85 -13.93 5.13 15.04
N TRP A 86 -14.01 4.12 15.93
CA TRP A 86 -13.02 3.88 16.98
C TRP A 86 -11.71 3.29 16.49
N GLN A 87 -11.72 2.66 15.28
CA GLN A 87 -10.56 2.02 14.68
C GLN A 87 -9.65 3.01 13.92
N VAL A 88 -10.11 4.22 13.66
CA VAL A 88 -9.38 5.24 12.88
C VAL A 88 -7.99 5.52 13.47
N ILE A 89 -7.93 5.79 14.77
CA ILE A 89 -6.67 6.12 15.45
C ILE A 89 -5.73 4.91 15.52
N PRO A 90 -6.16 3.73 16.00
CA PRO A 90 -5.30 2.54 16.00
C PRO A 90 -4.80 2.17 14.61
N TYR A 91 -5.65 2.25 13.59
CA TYR A 91 -5.27 1.97 12.21
C TYR A 91 -4.22 2.95 11.70
N TYR A 92 -4.41 4.25 11.95
CA TYR A 92 -3.45 5.29 11.56
C TYR A 92 -2.08 5.07 12.22
N VAL A 93 -2.06 4.79 13.52
CA VAL A 93 -0.81 4.51 14.26
C VAL A 93 -0.13 3.25 13.71
N SER A 94 -0.88 2.17 13.48
CA SER A 94 -0.34 0.93 12.90
C SER A 94 0.23 1.15 11.51
N ALA A 95 -0.45 1.93 10.66
CA ALA A 95 0.01 2.22 9.32
C ALA A 95 1.29 3.05 9.30
N ILE A 96 1.38 4.11 10.13
CA ILE A 96 2.58 4.95 10.22
C ILE A 96 3.77 4.16 10.78
N THR A 97 3.57 3.41 11.87
CA THR A 97 4.66 2.61 12.47
C THR A 97 5.11 1.48 11.54
N GLY A 98 4.19 0.85 10.82
CA GLY A 98 4.48 -0.13 9.78
C GLY A 98 5.29 0.48 8.63
N LEU A 99 4.92 1.68 8.16
CA LEU A 99 5.67 2.40 7.13
C LEU A 99 7.10 2.71 7.57
N LEU A 100 7.30 3.17 8.80
CA LEU A 100 8.63 3.44 9.35
C LEU A 100 9.47 2.16 9.45
N ALA A 101 8.84 1.03 9.80
CA ALA A 101 9.52 -0.27 9.81
C ALA A 101 9.97 -0.69 8.41
N VAL A 102 9.13 -0.47 7.38
CA VAL A 102 9.49 -0.74 5.97
C VAL A 102 10.63 0.17 5.52
N PHE A 103 10.64 1.45 5.91
CA PHE A 103 11.74 2.36 5.59
C PHE A 103 13.07 1.89 6.20
N TYR A 104 13.06 1.44 7.45
CA TYR A 104 14.24 0.87 8.10
C TYR A 104 14.78 -0.35 7.34
N LEU A 105 13.91 -1.29 6.94
CA LEU A 105 14.31 -2.46 6.13
C LEU A 105 14.86 -2.04 4.78
N SER A 106 14.22 -1.08 4.13
CA SER A 106 14.66 -0.55 2.84
C SER A 106 16.07 0.05 2.92
N GLU A 107 16.37 0.77 3.99
CA GLU A 107 17.72 1.34 4.22
C GLU A 107 18.77 0.26 4.43
N ILE A 108 18.46 -0.78 5.22
CA ILE A 108 19.36 -1.94 5.41
C ILE A 108 19.61 -2.66 4.07
N ILE A 109 18.57 -2.89 3.29
CA ILE A 109 18.71 -3.54 1.98
C ILE A 109 19.57 -2.70 1.05
N ASN A 110 19.33 -1.38 1.01
CA ASN A 110 20.06 -0.46 0.15
C ASN A 110 21.55 -0.35 0.54
N SER A 111 21.87 -0.39 1.83
CA SER A 111 23.25 -0.31 2.32
C SER A 111 24.11 -1.49 1.87
N ARG A 112 23.53 -2.65 1.64
CA ARG A 112 24.26 -3.89 1.26
C ARG A 112 24.73 -3.93 -0.17
N LYS A 113 24.24 -3.08 -1.08
CA LYS A 113 24.63 -2.95 -2.51
C LYS A 113 24.78 -4.27 -3.29
N ASN A 114 24.03 -5.30 -2.89
CA ASN A 114 24.03 -6.61 -3.54
C ASN A 114 23.02 -6.68 -4.71
N ILE A 115 22.96 -7.82 -5.41
CA ILE A 115 22.02 -8.05 -6.52
C ILE A 115 20.56 -7.85 -6.06
N PHE A 116 20.22 -8.31 -4.86
CA PHE A 116 18.90 -8.17 -4.30
C PHE A 116 18.50 -6.68 -4.12
N SER A 117 19.41 -5.85 -3.60
CA SER A 117 19.22 -4.41 -3.49
C SER A 117 18.96 -3.76 -4.85
N LYS A 118 19.77 -4.10 -5.86
CA LYS A 118 19.58 -3.57 -7.22
C LYS A 118 18.23 -3.97 -7.80
N CYS A 119 17.80 -5.20 -7.57
CA CYS A 119 16.51 -5.72 -8.01
C CYS A 119 15.34 -4.95 -7.34
N MET A 120 15.40 -4.74 -6.02
CA MET A 120 14.40 -3.98 -5.28
C MET A 120 14.31 -2.51 -5.75
N ILE A 121 15.45 -1.87 -5.97
CA ILE A 121 15.51 -0.50 -6.51
C ILE A 121 14.89 -0.45 -7.92
N TYR A 122 15.20 -1.44 -8.77
CA TYR A 122 14.64 -1.50 -10.12
C TYR A 122 13.12 -1.66 -10.09
N ILE A 123 12.59 -2.55 -9.24
CA ILE A 123 11.15 -2.72 -9.02
C ILE A 123 10.54 -1.41 -8.53
N GLY A 124 11.15 -0.77 -7.53
CA GLY A 124 10.69 0.50 -6.97
C GLY A 124 10.60 1.61 -8.01
N ASN A 125 11.62 1.77 -8.85
CA ASN A 125 11.65 2.78 -9.90
C ASN A 125 10.59 2.55 -11.00
N ASN A 126 10.11 1.31 -11.16
CA ASN A 126 9.10 0.94 -12.15
C ASN A 126 7.72 0.66 -11.53
N THR A 127 7.49 1.09 -10.29
CA THR A 127 6.24 0.82 -9.55
C THR A 127 5.01 1.31 -10.31
N LEU A 128 5.07 2.48 -10.97
CA LEU A 128 3.95 3.00 -11.75
C LEU A 128 3.57 2.07 -12.90
N THR A 129 4.55 1.54 -13.62
CA THR A 129 4.30 0.56 -14.70
C THR A 129 3.72 -0.73 -14.15
N ILE A 130 4.24 -1.19 -13.02
CA ILE A 130 3.70 -2.38 -12.34
C ILE A 130 2.24 -2.12 -11.96
N LEU A 131 1.92 -0.99 -11.31
CA LEU A 131 0.56 -0.62 -10.94
C LEU A 131 -0.39 -0.53 -12.14
N THR A 132 0.08 -0.09 -13.29
CA THR A 132 -0.75 0.01 -14.51
C THR A 132 -1.09 -1.37 -15.08
N TRP A 133 -0.14 -2.29 -15.10
CA TRP A 133 -0.28 -3.54 -15.85
C TRP A 133 -0.50 -4.78 -14.99
N HIS A 134 -0.39 -4.71 -13.65
CA HIS A 134 -0.49 -5.89 -12.79
C HIS A 134 -1.85 -6.59 -12.86
N PHE A 135 -2.95 -5.83 -13.00
CA PHE A 135 -4.28 -6.45 -13.15
C PHE A 135 -4.40 -7.27 -14.43
N LEU A 136 -3.82 -6.79 -15.53
CA LEU A 136 -3.76 -7.56 -16.77
C LEU A 136 -2.90 -8.82 -16.61
N SER A 137 -1.77 -8.68 -15.91
CA SER A 137 -0.88 -9.81 -15.61
C SER A 137 -1.56 -10.86 -14.73
N PHE A 138 -2.41 -10.46 -13.79
CA PHE A 138 -3.20 -11.38 -12.99
C PHE A 138 -4.17 -12.21 -13.83
N LYS A 139 -4.71 -11.66 -14.94
CA LYS A 139 -5.58 -12.42 -15.84
C LYS A 139 -4.84 -13.55 -16.53
N LEU A 140 -3.54 -13.43 -16.77
CA LEU A 140 -2.73 -14.54 -17.30
C LEU A 140 -2.68 -15.72 -16.32
N VAL A 141 -2.50 -15.42 -15.03
CA VAL A 141 -2.52 -16.46 -13.96
C VAL A 141 -3.91 -17.06 -13.84
N SER A 142 -4.96 -16.22 -13.87
CA SER A 142 -6.33 -16.70 -13.81
C SER A 142 -6.67 -17.61 -14.99
N LEU A 143 -6.21 -17.30 -16.20
CA LEU A 143 -6.34 -18.18 -17.37
C LEU A 143 -5.64 -19.52 -17.13
N PHE A 144 -4.41 -19.51 -16.60
CA PHE A 144 -3.69 -20.73 -16.31
C PHE A 144 -4.44 -21.60 -15.28
N ILE A 145 -5.00 -21.00 -14.23
CA ILE A 145 -5.82 -21.70 -13.23
C ILE A 145 -7.08 -22.30 -13.88
N ILE A 146 -7.77 -21.55 -14.76
CA ILE A 146 -8.96 -22.02 -15.47
C ILE A 146 -8.64 -23.25 -16.32
N PHE A 147 -7.54 -23.23 -17.06
CA PHE A 147 -7.11 -24.38 -17.85
C PHE A 147 -6.70 -25.58 -16.98
N TYR A 148 -5.99 -25.33 -15.90
CA TYR A 148 -5.50 -26.39 -15.01
C TYR A 148 -6.63 -27.12 -14.26
N TYR A 149 -7.64 -26.39 -13.80
CA TYR A 149 -8.77 -26.96 -13.04
C TYR A 149 -10.04 -27.16 -13.89
N HIS A 150 -9.96 -26.98 -15.23
CA HIS A 150 -11.10 -27.10 -16.14
C HIS A 150 -12.32 -26.26 -15.74
N LEU A 151 -12.08 -25.03 -15.25
CA LEU A 151 -13.12 -24.13 -14.79
C LEU A 151 -13.82 -23.44 -15.98
N PRO A 152 -15.08 -23.00 -15.79
CA PRO A 152 -15.77 -22.24 -16.82
C PRO A 152 -15.06 -20.92 -17.09
N ILE A 153 -14.91 -20.57 -18.36
CA ILE A 153 -14.18 -19.36 -18.81
C ILE A 153 -14.81 -18.05 -18.26
N LYS A 154 -16.08 -18.10 -17.86
CA LYS A 154 -16.81 -16.99 -17.22
C LYS A 154 -16.14 -16.51 -15.95
N ARG A 155 -15.40 -17.39 -15.23
CA ARG A 155 -14.65 -17.04 -14.01
C ARG A 155 -13.46 -16.09 -14.29
N LEU A 156 -13.05 -15.94 -15.54
CA LEU A 156 -12.05 -14.93 -15.90
C LEU A 156 -12.54 -13.49 -15.63
N ALA A 157 -13.85 -13.27 -15.60
CA ALA A 157 -14.44 -11.97 -15.28
C ALA A 157 -14.31 -11.60 -13.79
N GLU A 158 -14.03 -12.56 -12.90
CA GLU A 158 -13.79 -12.28 -11.47
C GLU A 158 -12.63 -11.29 -11.33
N PHE A 159 -12.83 -10.25 -10.51
CA PHE A 159 -11.84 -9.18 -10.36
C PHE A 159 -11.44 -9.00 -8.88
N PRO A 160 -10.15 -8.79 -8.61
CA PRO A 160 -8.99 -8.75 -9.55
C PRO A 160 -8.47 -10.14 -9.92
N VAL A 161 -8.75 -11.15 -9.12
CA VAL A 161 -8.27 -12.54 -9.20
C VAL A 161 -9.42 -13.49 -8.90
N ILE A 162 -9.25 -14.78 -9.15
CA ILE A 162 -10.21 -15.81 -8.72
C ILE A 162 -10.06 -16.00 -7.21
N GLU A 163 -11.04 -15.53 -6.42
CA GLU A 163 -10.94 -15.39 -4.97
C GLU A 163 -10.62 -16.71 -4.26
N GLU A 164 -11.24 -17.80 -4.69
CA GLU A 164 -11.05 -19.13 -4.13
C GLU A 164 -9.58 -19.58 -4.17
N TYR A 165 -8.85 -19.27 -5.23
CA TYR A 165 -7.45 -19.69 -5.42
C TYR A 165 -6.46 -18.64 -4.91
N SER A 166 -6.87 -17.42 -4.67
CA SER A 166 -5.99 -16.36 -4.17
C SER A 166 -5.50 -16.62 -2.73
N ARG A 167 -6.24 -17.42 -1.95
CA ARG A 167 -5.88 -17.79 -0.56
C ARG A 167 -5.01 -19.05 -0.47
N THR A 168 -4.79 -19.73 -1.57
CA THR A 168 -3.96 -20.94 -1.66
C THR A 168 -2.55 -20.56 -2.16
N GLY A 169 -1.65 -21.53 -2.34
CA GLY A 169 -0.29 -21.27 -2.84
C GLY A 169 -0.19 -20.50 -4.17
N TRP A 170 -1.29 -20.37 -4.92
CA TRP A 170 -1.38 -19.60 -6.16
C TRP A 170 -1.11 -18.10 -5.99
N PHE A 171 -1.27 -17.55 -4.76
CA PHE A 171 -0.95 -16.14 -4.51
C PHE A 171 0.50 -15.79 -4.85
N ILE A 172 1.44 -16.74 -4.67
CA ILE A 172 2.85 -16.56 -5.02
C ILE A 172 2.99 -16.36 -6.52
N LEU A 173 2.23 -17.12 -7.32
CA LEU A 173 2.27 -17.00 -8.78
C LEU A 173 1.68 -15.66 -9.23
N TYR A 174 0.58 -15.21 -8.63
CA TYR A 174 0.02 -13.88 -8.86
C TYR A 174 1.03 -12.78 -8.55
N LEU A 175 1.75 -12.88 -7.43
CA LEU A 175 2.77 -11.92 -7.03
C LEU A 175 3.94 -11.88 -8.01
N ILE A 176 4.47 -13.03 -8.40
CA ILE A 176 5.61 -13.14 -9.31
C ILE A 176 5.23 -12.63 -10.71
N ILE A 177 4.16 -13.13 -11.29
CA ILE A 177 3.73 -12.75 -12.64
C ILE A 177 3.24 -11.31 -12.67
N GLY A 178 2.50 -10.88 -11.64
CA GLY A 178 2.04 -9.50 -11.49
C GLY A 178 3.18 -8.47 -11.38
N THR A 179 4.38 -8.89 -11.01
CA THR A 179 5.55 -8.03 -10.94
C THR A 179 6.43 -8.17 -12.19
N ILE A 180 6.73 -9.39 -12.62
CA ILE A 180 7.69 -9.64 -13.71
C ILE A 180 7.11 -9.23 -15.07
N VAL A 181 5.87 -9.59 -15.37
CA VAL A 181 5.27 -9.31 -16.69
C VAL A 181 5.22 -7.81 -16.99
N PRO A 182 4.75 -6.93 -16.07
CA PRO A 182 4.84 -5.49 -16.31
C PRO A 182 6.25 -4.97 -16.54
N LEU A 183 7.25 -5.53 -15.84
CA LEU A 183 8.65 -5.13 -16.01
C LEU A 183 9.23 -5.54 -17.38
N LEU A 184 8.75 -6.60 -18.00
CA LEU A 184 9.13 -6.96 -19.36
C LEU A 184 8.64 -5.92 -20.37
N PHE A 185 7.47 -5.34 -20.16
CA PHE A 185 6.95 -4.26 -21.02
C PHE A 185 7.81 -2.98 -20.94
N THR A 186 8.44 -2.69 -19.81
CA THR A 186 9.36 -1.53 -19.72
C THR A 186 10.59 -1.70 -20.61
N LYS A 187 11.16 -2.91 -20.69
CA LYS A 187 12.31 -3.18 -21.57
C LYS A 187 11.98 -3.08 -23.06
N VAL A 188 10.78 -3.48 -23.46
CA VAL A 188 10.36 -3.41 -24.87
C VAL A 188 10.20 -1.95 -25.34
N ASN A 189 9.76 -1.06 -24.46
CA ASN A 189 9.64 0.37 -24.78
C ASN A 189 10.98 1.13 -24.80
N PHE A 190 12.05 0.57 -24.22
CA PHE A 190 13.41 1.13 -24.27
C PHE A 190 14.18 0.77 -25.55
N LEU A 191 13.67 -0.19 -26.33
CA LEU A 191 14.28 -0.65 -27.58
C LEU A 191 13.69 0.01 -28.85
N LYS A 192 12.79 0.97 -28.64
CA LYS A 192 12.31 1.90 -29.69
C LYS A 192 12.86 3.30 -29.41
#